data_ccd00d8d3f6980833a8efd9338bca473
#
_entry.id   ccd00d8d3f6980833a8efd9338bca473
#
_cell.length_a   1.000
_cell.length_b   1.000
_cell.length_c   1.000
_cell.angle_alpha   90.00
_cell.angle_beta   90.00
_cell.angle_gamma   90.00
#
_symmetry.space_group_name_H-M   'P 1'
#
loop_
_entity.id
_entity.type
_entity.pdbx_description
1 polymer ?
#
loop_
_entity_poly.entity_id
_entity_poly.type
_entity_poly.pdbx_seq_one_letter_code
_entity_poly.pdbx_strand_id
1 'polypeptide(L)'
;MSLPSFATLPAPPYHVVTFASQRTDGDNGYGAMADAMLALAGQQPGFLGAESARDEAGFGITNSYWRDEESIRAWKQVVDHLAAQRRGRRDWYRHYAVRIGVIHRAYGFDRPETAAATDENAFEST
;
A
#
# COMPACT_ATOMS: atom_id res chain seq x y z
N MET A 1 11.53 1.71 7.69
CA MET A 1 10.47 2.68 7.97
C MET A 1 9.11 2.03 7.85
N SER A 2 8.25 2.25 8.78
CA SER A 2 6.89 1.73 8.71
C SER A 2 5.90 2.85 8.36
N LEU A 3 4.84 2.48 7.67
CA LEU A 3 3.76 3.40 7.34
C LEU A 3 2.87 3.63 8.56
N PRO A 4 2.26 4.81 8.67
CA PRO A 4 1.17 5.00 9.61
C PRO A 4 0.04 4.02 9.31
N SER A 5 -0.81 3.77 10.29
CA SER A 5 -1.89 2.80 10.15
C SER A 5 -2.83 3.10 8.98
N PHE A 6 -3.18 4.37 8.81
CA PHE A 6 -4.11 4.78 7.76
C PHE A 6 -3.54 5.90 6.92
N ALA A 7 -3.72 5.79 5.61
CA ALA A 7 -3.41 6.88 4.70
C ALA A 7 -4.47 7.98 4.83
N THR A 8 -4.04 9.23 4.72
CA THR A 8 -4.95 10.37 4.63
C THR A 8 -5.21 10.63 3.16
N LEU A 9 -6.43 10.39 2.71
CA LEU A 9 -6.77 10.41 1.30
C LEU A 9 -7.80 11.49 0.99
N PRO A 10 -7.81 12.00 -0.25
CA PRO A 10 -8.84 12.93 -0.70
C PRO A 10 -10.17 12.22 -0.90
N ALA A 11 -11.20 12.97 -1.23
CA ALA A 11 -12.46 12.38 -1.63
C ALA A 11 -12.29 11.57 -2.92
N PRO A 12 -12.99 10.42 -3.05
CA PRO A 12 -12.93 9.65 -4.28
C PRO A 12 -13.60 10.41 -5.43
N PRO A 13 -13.33 10.02 -6.70
CA PRO A 13 -12.65 8.79 -7.06
C PRO A 13 -11.13 8.92 -7.04
N TYR A 14 -10.48 7.80 -6.75
CA TYR A 14 -9.04 7.65 -6.93
C TYR A 14 -8.73 6.20 -7.24
N HIS A 15 -7.48 5.93 -7.61
CA HIS A 15 -7.07 4.59 -8.02
C HIS A 15 -6.32 3.90 -6.90
N VAL A 16 -6.39 2.58 -6.88
CA VAL A 16 -5.66 1.77 -5.92
C VAL A 16 -4.87 0.70 -6.64
N VAL A 17 -3.65 0.48 -6.18
CA VAL A 17 -2.84 -0.69 -6.53
C VAL A 17 -2.75 -1.55 -5.29
N THR A 18 -3.29 -2.75 -5.35
CA THR A 18 -3.18 -3.72 -4.27
C THR A 18 -2.09 -4.72 -4.64
N PHE A 19 -1.04 -4.74 -3.82
CA PHE A 19 0.08 -5.66 -3.98
C PHE A 19 0.01 -6.68 -2.85
N ALA A 20 -0.35 -7.91 -3.18
CA ALA A 20 -0.39 -9.00 -2.22
C ALA A 20 0.80 -9.92 -2.49
N SER A 21 1.55 -10.28 -1.46
CA SER A 21 2.80 -11.01 -1.66
C SER A 21 3.11 -11.98 -0.53
N GLN A 22 3.80 -13.05 -0.89
CA GLN A 22 4.38 -13.99 0.06
C GLN A 22 5.90 -13.87 -0.02
N ARG A 23 6.52 -13.53 1.11
CA ARG A 23 7.97 -13.38 1.20
C ARG A 23 8.67 -14.72 1.23
N THR A 24 9.93 -14.72 0.73
CA THR A 24 10.90 -15.80 0.98
C THR A 24 11.46 -15.64 2.40
N ASP A 25 12.21 -16.65 2.85
CA ASP A 25 12.86 -16.60 4.14
C ASP A 25 14.08 -15.68 4.12
N GLY A 26 14.36 -15.05 5.26
CA GLY A 26 15.50 -14.16 5.41
C GLY A 26 15.27 -12.79 4.78
N ASP A 27 16.00 -11.80 5.24
CA ASP A 27 15.80 -10.44 4.74
C ASP A 27 16.33 -10.24 3.32
N ASN A 28 17.56 -10.65 3.06
CA ASN A 28 18.21 -10.55 1.75
C ASN A 28 18.13 -9.15 1.13
N GLY A 29 18.20 -8.10 1.97
CA GLY A 29 18.14 -6.72 1.50
C GLY A 29 16.71 -6.19 1.30
N TYR A 30 15.71 -7.00 1.61
CA TYR A 30 14.32 -6.60 1.40
C TYR A 30 13.92 -5.36 2.20
N GLY A 31 14.30 -5.30 3.47
CA GLY A 31 13.91 -4.16 4.33
C GLY A 31 14.40 -2.84 3.79
N ALA A 32 15.67 -2.77 3.39
CA ALA A 32 16.23 -1.56 2.82
C ALA A 32 15.57 -1.20 1.50
N MET A 33 15.27 -2.20 0.69
CA MET A 33 14.60 -2.00 -0.59
C MET A 33 13.18 -1.49 -0.40
N ALA A 34 12.45 -2.07 0.54
CA ALA A 34 11.07 -1.64 0.82
C ALA A 34 11.03 -0.19 1.27
N ASP A 35 11.96 0.21 2.13
CA ASP A 35 12.06 1.61 2.59
C ASP A 35 12.37 2.55 1.43
N ALA A 36 13.31 2.18 0.58
CA ALA A 36 13.67 2.99 -0.59
C ALA A 36 12.51 3.12 -1.55
N MET A 37 11.76 2.03 -1.77
CA MET A 37 10.62 2.02 -2.65
C MET A 37 9.52 2.94 -2.14
N LEU A 38 9.25 2.92 -0.83
CA LEU A 38 8.26 3.79 -0.22
C LEU A 38 8.65 5.27 -0.37
N ALA A 39 9.91 5.58 -0.13
CA ALA A 39 10.41 6.95 -0.30
C ALA A 39 10.26 7.43 -1.74
N LEU A 40 10.57 6.57 -2.71
CA LEU A 40 10.42 6.91 -4.12
C LEU A 40 8.96 7.09 -4.51
N ALA A 41 8.08 6.24 -4.00
CA ALA A 41 6.65 6.37 -4.27
C ALA A 41 6.14 7.74 -3.84
N GLY A 42 6.55 8.18 -2.66
CA GLY A 42 6.14 9.48 -2.13
C GLY A 42 6.57 10.67 -2.96
N GLN A 43 7.56 10.50 -3.83
CA GLN A 43 8.04 11.55 -4.73
C GLN A 43 7.36 11.54 -6.10
N GLN A 44 6.54 10.54 -6.38
CA GLN A 44 5.92 10.40 -7.69
C GLN A 44 4.72 11.33 -7.85
N PRO A 45 4.57 11.96 -9.02
CA PRO A 45 3.35 12.69 -9.31
C PRO A 45 2.12 11.79 -9.20
N GLY A 46 1.08 12.29 -8.54
CA GLY A 46 -0.15 11.54 -8.40
C GLY A 46 -0.20 10.54 -7.27
N PHE A 47 0.88 10.36 -6.52
CA PHE A 47 0.86 9.52 -5.33
C PHE A 47 0.01 10.18 -4.24
N LEU A 48 -0.92 9.43 -3.66
CA LEU A 48 -1.83 9.95 -2.64
C LEU A 48 -1.56 9.39 -1.25
N GLY A 49 -1.05 8.17 -1.17
CA GLY A 49 -0.79 7.54 0.12
C GLY A 49 -0.66 6.03 -0.03
N ALA A 50 -0.32 5.37 1.07
CA ALA A 50 -0.19 3.92 1.08
C ALA A 50 -0.43 3.36 2.47
N GLU A 51 -0.82 2.10 2.50
CA GLU A 51 -1.02 1.32 3.72
C GLU A 51 -0.42 -0.05 3.50
N SER A 52 0.23 -0.61 4.51
CA SER A 52 0.89 -1.90 4.36
C SER A 52 0.88 -2.68 5.67
N ALA A 53 0.68 -3.98 5.55
CA ALA A 53 0.77 -4.88 6.68
C ALA A 53 1.32 -6.22 6.20
N ARG A 54 2.09 -6.88 7.05
CA ARG A 54 2.65 -8.21 6.77
C ARG A 54 2.60 -9.03 8.04
N ASP A 55 2.16 -10.29 7.92
CA ASP A 55 2.08 -11.16 9.07
C ASP A 55 3.41 -11.90 9.32
N GLU A 56 3.45 -12.67 10.38
CA GLU A 56 4.64 -13.41 10.78
C GLU A 56 5.02 -14.49 9.76
N ALA A 57 4.05 -15.02 9.03
CA ALA A 57 4.29 -16.03 8.01
C ALA A 57 4.80 -15.44 6.71
N GLY A 58 4.87 -14.11 6.62
CA GLY A 58 5.41 -13.44 5.45
C GLY A 58 4.39 -13.08 4.39
N PHE A 59 3.10 -13.27 4.65
CA PHE A 59 2.06 -12.80 3.76
C PHE A 59 1.74 -11.35 4.05
N GLY A 60 1.73 -10.52 3.04
CA GLY A 60 1.48 -9.09 3.22
C GLY A 60 0.66 -8.48 2.11
N ILE A 61 0.06 -7.35 2.44
CA ILE A 61 -0.70 -6.56 1.46
C ILE A 61 -0.27 -5.11 1.61
N THR A 62 0.04 -4.49 0.49
CA THR A 62 0.29 -3.05 0.41
C THR A 62 -0.72 -2.46 -0.56
N ASN A 63 -1.46 -1.46 -0.09
CA ASN A 63 -2.30 -0.66 -0.96
C ASN A 63 -1.61 0.67 -1.18
N SER A 64 -1.41 1.03 -2.44
CA SER A 64 -0.98 2.38 -2.79
C SER A 64 -2.08 3.07 -3.57
N TYR A 65 -2.27 4.35 -3.29
CA TYR A 65 -3.38 5.13 -3.82
C TYR A 65 -2.85 6.23 -4.72
N TRP A 66 -3.51 6.41 -5.85
CA TRP A 66 -3.00 7.24 -6.94
C TRP A 66 -4.11 8.08 -7.55
N ARG A 67 -3.74 9.23 -8.03
CA ARG A 67 -4.69 10.16 -8.67
C ARG A 67 -5.31 9.57 -9.92
N ASP A 68 -4.54 8.85 -10.73
CA ASP A 68 -5.00 8.34 -12.02
C ASP A 68 -4.18 7.14 -12.48
N GLU A 69 -4.63 6.52 -13.56
CA GLU A 69 -3.98 5.35 -14.16
C GLU A 69 -2.61 5.70 -14.75
N GLU A 70 -2.45 6.89 -15.28
CA GLU A 70 -1.19 7.33 -15.86
C GLU A 70 -0.09 7.38 -14.80
N SER A 71 -0.42 7.87 -13.62
CA SER A 71 0.52 7.91 -12.50
C SER A 71 0.96 6.51 -12.09
N ILE A 72 0.03 5.55 -12.13
CA ILE A 72 0.34 4.14 -11.83
C ILE A 72 1.29 3.57 -12.87
N ARG A 73 1.06 3.85 -14.15
CA ARG A 73 1.94 3.36 -15.22
C ARG A 73 3.35 3.91 -15.10
N ALA A 74 3.46 5.19 -14.80
CA ALA A 74 4.77 5.80 -14.58
C ALA A 74 5.49 5.17 -13.39
N TRP A 75 4.77 4.94 -12.29
CA TRP A 75 5.31 4.27 -11.11
C TRP A 75 5.78 2.86 -11.42
N LYS A 76 5.00 2.12 -12.20
CA LYS A 76 5.37 0.75 -12.59
C LYS A 76 6.73 0.72 -13.31
N GLN A 77 7.00 1.70 -14.16
CA GLN A 77 8.28 1.78 -14.86
C GLN A 77 9.43 1.99 -13.89
N VAL A 78 9.25 2.82 -12.88
CA VAL A 78 10.26 3.03 -11.84
C VAL A 78 10.52 1.75 -11.08
N VAL A 79 9.45 1.05 -10.67
CA VAL A 79 9.56 -0.20 -9.93
C VAL A 79 10.28 -1.27 -10.75
N ASP A 80 9.91 -1.42 -12.02
CA ASP A 80 10.51 -2.43 -12.90
C ASP A 80 11.99 -2.17 -13.11
N HIS A 81 12.37 -0.90 -13.27
CA HIS A 81 13.77 -0.53 -13.42
C HIS A 81 14.60 -0.87 -12.17
N LEU A 82 14.08 -0.52 -11.01
CA LEU A 82 14.76 -0.84 -9.75
C LEU A 82 14.85 -2.34 -9.49
N ALA A 83 13.79 -3.06 -9.79
CA ALA A 83 13.78 -4.51 -9.61
C ALA A 83 14.82 -5.19 -10.51
N ALA A 84 14.94 -4.71 -11.75
CA ALA A 84 15.94 -5.23 -12.68
C ALA A 84 17.36 -4.96 -12.18
N GLN A 85 17.63 -3.75 -11.68
CA GLN A 85 18.94 -3.41 -11.16
C GLN A 85 19.35 -4.26 -9.95
N ARG A 86 18.39 -4.62 -9.12
CA ARG A 86 18.67 -5.28 -7.84
C ARG A 86 18.40 -6.78 -7.85
N ARG A 87 17.96 -7.33 -8.96
CA ARG A 87 17.61 -8.77 -9.09
C ARG A 87 16.58 -9.20 -8.06
N GLY A 88 15.70 -8.28 -7.63
CA GLY A 88 15.03 -8.42 -6.36
C GLY A 88 13.84 -9.35 -6.30
N ARG A 89 13.03 -9.40 -7.36
CA ARG A 89 11.74 -10.09 -7.25
C ARG A 89 11.88 -11.56 -6.93
N ARG A 90 12.81 -12.24 -7.58
CA ARG A 90 13.05 -13.65 -7.39
C ARG A 90 13.53 -13.97 -5.97
N ASP A 91 14.39 -13.11 -5.43
CA ASP A 91 15.01 -13.38 -4.14
C ASP A 91 14.08 -13.06 -2.99
N TRP A 92 13.13 -12.12 -3.19
CA TRP A 92 12.30 -11.60 -2.10
C TRP A 92 10.93 -12.23 -2.01
N TYR A 93 10.38 -12.72 -3.13
CA TYR A 93 9.01 -13.21 -3.16
C TYR A 93 8.90 -14.60 -3.71
N ARG A 94 8.11 -15.43 -3.02
CA ARG A 94 7.67 -16.71 -3.56
C ARG A 94 6.56 -16.51 -4.57
N HIS A 95 5.69 -15.52 -4.28
CA HIS A 95 4.55 -15.21 -5.11
C HIS A 95 4.08 -13.80 -4.83
N TYR A 96 3.61 -13.12 -5.83
CA TYR A 96 2.89 -11.87 -5.63
C TYR A 96 1.84 -11.69 -6.71
N ALA A 97 0.84 -10.87 -6.39
CA ALA A 97 -0.21 -10.50 -7.33
C ALA A 97 -0.47 -9.00 -7.20
N VAL A 98 -0.67 -8.36 -8.32
CA VAL A 98 -0.98 -6.94 -8.38
C VAL A 98 -2.36 -6.77 -8.98
N ARG A 99 -3.20 -5.97 -8.32
CA ARG A 99 -4.53 -5.66 -8.80
C ARG A 99 -4.71 -4.15 -8.77
N ILE A 100 -5.28 -3.63 -9.83
CA ILE A 100 -5.48 -2.19 -9.99
C ILE A 100 -6.96 -1.94 -10.14
N GLY A 101 -7.47 -0.98 -9.38
CA GLY A 101 -8.88 -0.67 -9.42
C GLY A 101 -9.14 0.80 -9.15
N VAL A 102 -10.40 1.17 -9.22
CA VAL A 102 -10.86 2.52 -8.92
C VAL A 102 -11.73 2.47 -7.67
N ILE A 103 -11.43 3.36 -6.73
CA ILE A 103 -12.26 3.55 -5.55
C ILE A 103 -13.29 4.63 -5.88
N HIS A 104 -14.52 4.23 -5.97
CA HIS A 104 -15.63 5.12 -6.28
C HIS A 104 -16.24 5.76 -5.05
N ARG A 105 -16.15 5.07 -3.92
CA ARG A 105 -16.82 5.48 -2.70
C ARG A 105 -15.97 5.08 -1.51
N ALA A 106 -15.85 5.97 -0.54
CA ALA A 106 -15.09 5.72 0.67
C ALA A 106 -15.78 6.40 1.85
N TYR A 107 -15.80 5.74 2.98
CA TYR A 107 -16.31 6.29 4.23
C TYR A 107 -15.60 5.59 5.38
N GLY A 108 -15.70 6.19 6.56
CA GLY A 108 -15.02 5.65 7.71
C GLY A 108 -15.64 6.10 9.01
N PHE A 109 -15.03 5.71 10.11
CA PHE A 109 -15.49 6.03 11.44
C PHE A 109 -14.28 6.25 12.35
N ASP A 110 -14.33 7.33 13.12
CA ASP A 110 -13.33 7.59 14.15
C ASP A 110 -14.03 7.52 15.52
N ARG A 111 -13.49 6.68 16.39
CA ARG A 111 -14.00 6.62 17.74
C ARG A 111 -13.64 7.92 18.47
N PRO A 112 -14.63 8.62 19.03
CA PRO A 112 -14.33 9.83 19.81
C PRO A 112 -13.45 9.51 21.02
N GLU A 113 -12.44 10.33 21.27
CA GLU A 113 -11.50 10.10 22.38
C GLU A 113 -12.19 10.10 23.73
N THR A 114 -13.21 10.92 23.90
CA THR A 114 -13.92 11.07 25.18
C THR A 114 -15.01 10.03 25.35
N ALA A 115 -15.34 9.24 24.32
CA ALA A 115 -16.41 8.26 24.42
C ALA A 115 -15.88 6.98 25.06
N ALA A 116 -16.39 6.67 26.24
CA ALA A 116 -16.04 5.42 26.91
C ALA A 116 -16.78 4.24 26.30
N ALA A 117 -17.95 4.46 25.77
CA ALA A 117 -18.78 3.42 25.19
C ALA A 117 -18.58 3.37 23.69
N THR A 118 -18.51 2.17 23.17
CA THR A 118 -18.49 1.98 21.74
C THR A 118 -19.88 2.17 21.18
N ASP A 119 -19.96 2.91 20.09
CA ASP A 119 -21.21 2.99 19.34
C ASP A 119 -21.30 1.76 18.46
N GLU A 120 -22.10 0.80 18.87
CA GLU A 120 -22.25 -0.45 18.15
C GLU A 120 -22.93 -0.28 16.80
N ASN A 121 -23.61 0.84 16.61
CA ASN A 121 -24.32 1.12 15.35
C ASN A 121 -23.45 1.87 14.35
N ALA A 122 -22.21 2.19 14.69
CA ALA A 122 -21.35 2.96 13.82
C ALA A 122 -21.14 2.29 12.46
N PHE A 123 -21.06 0.97 12.44
CA PHE A 123 -20.90 0.24 11.20
C PHE A 123 -22.18 0.18 10.37
N GLU A 124 -23.31 0.29 11.01
CA GLU A 124 -24.59 0.22 10.33
C GLU A 124 -24.94 1.52 9.62
N SER A 125 -24.36 2.60 10.04
CA SER A 125 -24.64 3.91 9.45
C SER A 125 -24.02 4.09 8.07
N THR A 126 -23.26 3.14 7.65
CA THR A 126 -22.60 3.21 6.36
C THR A 126 -23.44 2.52 5.29
#